data_43091f66c04c0ff8be7b97ed77a2cbcc
#
_entry.id   43091f66c04c0ff8be7b97ed77a2cbcc
#
_cell.length_a   1.000
_cell.length_b   1.000
_cell.length_c   1.000
_cell.angle_alpha   90.00
_cell.angle_beta   90.00
_cell.angle_gamma   90.00
#
_symmetry.space_group_name_H-M   'P 1'
#
loop_
_entity.id
_entity.type
_entity.pdbx_description
1 polymer ?
#
loop_
_entity_poly.entity_id
_entity_poly.type
_entity_poly.pdbx_seq_one_letter_code
_entity_poly.pdbx_strand_id
1 'polypeptide(L)'
;MARKKQADRTSHRTDAKAYIEHAGEVIDQKITDTLEKNYMPYAMSVIVSRAIPDIDGFKPSHRKLLYTMYKMGLLTGSRTKSANVVGSTMKLNPHGDAAIYETLVRLSRGNEALLHPYVDSKGNFGKAYSRDMAFAASRYTEVKLDPICQELFRDIDSDTVDFVDNYDNTMKEPALLPTTFPNILVSAN
;
A
#
# COMPACT_ATOMS: atom_id res chain seq x y z
N MET A 1 -58.53 -0.98 -32.02
CA MET A 1 -58.17 -0.83 -30.58
C MET A 1 -57.45 -2.13 -30.15
N ALA A 2 -56.16 -2.07 -30.02
CA ALA A 2 -55.34 -3.21 -29.62
C ALA A 2 -55.09 -3.15 -28.09
N ARG A 3 -55.57 -4.14 -27.36
CA ARG A 3 -55.31 -4.34 -25.93
C ARG A 3 -53.87 -4.75 -25.72
N LYS A 4 -53.06 -3.89 -25.09
CA LYS A 4 -51.71 -4.22 -24.61
C LYS A 4 -51.85 -5.29 -23.53
N LYS A 5 -51.25 -6.47 -23.73
CA LYS A 5 -51.06 -7.50 -22.68
C LYS A 5 -50.14 -6.96 -21.61
N GLN A 6 -50.65 -6.90 -20.39
CA GLN A 6 -49.89 -6.61 -19.19
C GLN A 6 -49.00 -7.84 -18.90
N ALA A 7 -47.69 -7.68 -19.03
CA ALA A 7 -46.74 -8.73 -18.71
C ALA A 7 -46.76 -9.02 -17.21
N ASP A 8 -46.92 -10.27 -16.89
CA ASP A 8 -47.02 -10.79 -15.55
C ASP A 8 -45.69 -10.55 -14.77
N ARG A 9 -45.76 -9.68 -13.77
CA ARG A 9 -44.62 -9.37 -12.86
C ARG A 9 -44.44 -10.38 -11.73
N THR A 10 -45.16 -11.51 -11.76
CA THR A 10 -45.16 -12.49 -10.67
C THR A 10 -44.09 -13.56 -10.78
N SER A 11 -43.42 -13.74 -11.95
CA SER A 11 -42.43 -14.80 -12.13
C SER A 11 -41.09 -14.56 -11.41
N HIS A 12 -40.68 -13.29 -11.21
CA HIS A 12 -39.42 -13.00 -10.52
C HIS A 12 -39.45 -13.11 -8.99
N ARG A 13 -40.64 -13.17 -8.40
CA ARG A 13 -40.78 -13.28 -6.92
C ARG A 13 -40.72 -14.73 -6.44
N THR A 14 -41.13 -15.66 -7.30
CA THR A 14 -41.10 -17.11 -6.97
C THR A 14 -39.69 -17.68 -6.98
N ASP A 15 -38.84 -17.21 -7.90
CA ASP A 15 -37.46 -17.70 -7.99
C ASP A 15 -36.58 -17.24 -6.82
N ALA A 16 -36.75 -15.98 -6.38
CA ALA A 16 -36.06 -15.46 -5.20
C ALA A 16 -36.44 -16.21 -3.91
N LYS A 17 -37.69 -16.64 -3.78
CA LYS A 17 -38.15 -17.39 -2.60
C LYS A 17 -37.62 -18.82 -2.60
N ALA A 18 -37.50 -19.48 -3.75
CA ALA A 18 -36.90 -20.79 -3.90
C ALA A 18 -35.38 -20.79 -3.59
N TYR A 19 -34.67 -19.70 -3.96
CA TYR A 19 -33.25 -19.52 -3.59
C TYR A 19 -33.06 -19.34 -2.08
N ILE A 20 -34.01 -18.67 -1.40
CA ILE A 20 -33.93 -18.44 0.05
C ILE A 20 -34.25 -19.72 0.84
N GLU A 21 -35.16 -20.57 0.35
CA GLU A 21 -35.50 -21.85 1.00
C GLU A 21 -34.33 -22.85 0.98
N HIS A 22 -33.36 -22.71 0.06
CA HIS A 22 -32.15 -23.53 -0.01
C HIS A 22 -30.89 -22.88 0.59
N ALA A 23 -31.00 -21.65 1.07
CA ALA A 23 -29.85 -20.84 1.56
C ALA A 23 -29.51 -21.02 3.04
N GLY A 24 -30.07 -22.02 3.72
CA GLY A 24 -29.85 -22.26 5.13
C GLY A 24 -30.78 -21.44 6.04
N GLU A 25 -30.52 -21.48 7.34
CA GLU A 25 -31.32 -20.79 8.36
C GLU A 25 -31.10 -19.27 8.28
N VAL A 26 -32.19 -18.51 8.15
CA VAL A 26 -32.15 -17.05 8.21
C VAL A 26 -32.31 -16.61 9.66
N ILE A 27 -31.27 -16.00 10.20
CA ILE A 27 -31.25 -15.52 11.59
C ILE A 27 -31.40 -13.99 11.57
N ASP A 28 -32.35 -13.47 12.34
CA ASP A 28 -32.49 -12.03 12.57
C ASP A 28 -31.33 -11.54 13.45
N GLN A 29 -30.54 -10.61 12.92
CA GLN A 29 -29.42 -10.00 13.65
C GLN A 29 -29.53 -8.48 13.59
N LYS A 30 -29.30 -7.82 14.72
CA LYS A 30 -29.24 -6.36 14.76
C LYS A 30 -28.06 -5.85 13.94
N ILE A 31 -28.26 -4.76 13.20
CA ILE A 31 -27.20 -4.14 12.41
C ILE A 31 -26.00 -3.70 13.27
N THR A 32 -26.26 -3.27 14.51
CA THR A 32 -25.21 -2.92 15.49
C THR A 32 -24.30 -4.08 15.79
N ASP A 33 -24.87 -5.26 16.03
CA ASP A 33 -24.09 -6.48 16.35
C ASP A 33 -23.31 -6.96 15.13
N THR A 34 -23.88 -6.81 13.93
CA THR A 34 -23.20 -7.12 12.66
C THR A 34 -22.02 -6.18 12.41
N LEU A 35 -22.21 -4.88 12.65
CA LEU A 35 -21.13 -3.88 12.52
C LEU A 35 -20.01 -4.13 13.54
N GLU A 36 -20.35 -4.38 14.80
CA GLU A 36 -19.36 -4.65 15.83
C GLU A 36 -18.53 -5.92 15.52
N LYS A 37 -19.19 -7.03 15.15
CA LYS A 37 -18.50 -8.28 14.87
C LYS A 37 -17.69 -8.29 13.58
N ASN A 38 -18.17 -7.62 12.53
CA ASN A 38 -17.56 -7.71 11.20
C ASN A 38 -16.73 -6.48 10.85
N TYR A 39 -17.11 -5.27 11.30
CA TYR A 39 -16.38 -4.05 10.98
C TYR A 39 -15.18 -3.82 11.90
N MET A 40 -15.27 -4.16 13.18
CA MET A 40 -14.16 -3.98 14.13
C MET A 40 -12.89 -4.73 13.73
N PRO A 41 -12.93 -6.02 13.32
CA PRO A 41 -11.74 -6.71 12.82
C PRO A 41 -11.14 -6.03 11.59
N TYR A 42 -11.98 -5.54 10.67
CA TYR A 42 -11.51 -4.77 9.52
C TYR A 42 -10.84 -3.46 9.92
N ALA A 43 -11.48 -2.67 10.80
CA ALA A 43 -10.93 -1.41 11.29
C ALA A 43 -9.57 -1.63 11.99
N MET A 44 -9.48 -2.64 12.85
CA MET A 44 -8.24 -3.02 13.53
C MET A 44 -7.15 -3.43 12.54
N SER A 45 -7.49 -4.21 11.51
CA SER A 45 -6.51 -4.61 10.49
C SER A 45 -5.98 -3.41 9.71
N VAL A 46 -6.83 -2.43 9.39
CA VAL A 46 -6.41 -1.19 8.70
C VAL A 46 -5.51 -0.34 9.60
N ILE A 47 -5.83 -0.22 10.88
CA ILE A 47 -5.01 0.53 11.85
C ILE A 47 -3.61 -0.09 11.93
N VAL A 48 -3.53 -1.38 12.18
CA VAL A 48 -2.26 -2.09 12.42
C VAL A 48 -1.43 -2.23 11.14
N SER A 49 -2.05 -2.55 10.00
CA SER A 49 -1.32 -2.89 8.78
C SER A 49 -1.12 -1.74 7.79
N ARG A 50 -1.75 -0.57 8.00
CA ARG A 50 -1.71 0.54 7.03
C ARG A 50 -1.51 1.92 7.64
N ALA A 51 -2.21 2.23 8.74
CA ALA A 51 -2.32 3.60 9.21
C ALA A 51 -1.17 4.02 10.11
N ILE A 52 -0.74 3.14 11.00
CA ILE A 52 0.27 3.45 12.02
C ILE A 52 1.65 2.93 11.57
N PRO A 53 2.71 3.73 11.68
CA PRO A 53 4.07 3.26 11.47
C PRO A 53 4.48 2.29 12.60
N ASP A 54 5.28 1.31 12.24
CA ASP A 54 5.89 0.40 13.21
C ASP A 54 7.05 1.07 13.97
N ILE A 55 7.70 0.31 14.86
CA ILE A 55 8.81 0.82 15.69
C ILE A 55 9.99 1.35 14.86
N ASP A 56 10.19 0.86 13.65
CA ASP A 56 11.20 1.36 12.71
C ASP A 56 10.83 2.72 12.07
N GLY A 57 9.66 3.26 12.39
CA GLY A 57 9.16 4.53 11.88
C GLY A 57 8.51 4.46 10.49
N PHE A 58 8.35 3.26 9.93
CA PHE A 58 7.77 3.07 8.61
C PHE A 58 6.43 2.34 8.64
N LYS A 59 5.55 2.73 7.73
CA LYS A 59 4.38 1.93 7.38
C LYS A 59 4.82 0.75 6.52
N PRO A 60 4.09 -0.36 6.51
CA PRO A 60 4.45 -1.53 5.69
C PRO A 60 4.68 -1.21 4.21
N SER A 61 3.88 -0.31 3.62
CA SER A 61 4.06 0.11 2.21
C SER A 61 5.39 0.86 1.97
N HIS A 62 5.80 1.72 2.91
CA HIS A 62 7.08 2.42 2.84
C HIS A 62 8.25 1.43 2.93
N ARG A 63 8.19 0.50 3.89
CA ARG A 63 9.24 -0.52 4.10
C ARG A 63 9.41 -1.40 2.89
N LYS A 64 8.32 -1.93 2.32
CA LYS A 64 8.35 -2.77 1.11
C LYS A 64 8.95 -2.05 -0.09
N LEU A 65 8.61 -0.78 -0.28
CA LEU A 65 9.14 0.04 -1.36
C LEU A 65 10.65 0.27 -1.21
N LEU A 66 11.09 0.73 -0.01
CA LEU A 66 12.51 0.99 0.25
C LEU A 66 13.33 -0.29 0.18
N TYR A 67 12.82 -1.41 0.72
CA TYR A 67 13.48 -2.70 0.63
C TYR A 67 13.61 -3.19 -0.81
N THR A 68 12.56 -3.03 -1.64
CA THR A 68 12.66 -3.35 -3.07
C THR A 68 13.75 -2.54 -3.76
N MET A 69 13.83 -1.23 -3.49
CA MET A 69 14.87 -0.38 -4.05
C MET A 69 16.28 -0.81 -3.58
N TYR A 70 16.41 -1.23 -2.32
CA TYR A 70 17.67 -1.78 -1.80
C TYR A 70 18.07 -3.07 -2.54
N LYS A 71 17.14 -4.02 -2.70
CA LYS A 71 17.37 -5.28 -3.44
C LYS A 71 17.67 -5.06 -4.92
N MET A 72 17.20 -3.97 -5.51
CA MET A 72 17.57 -3.56 -6.87
C MET A 72 18.96 -2.90 -6.95
N GLY A 73 19.69 -2.77 -5.83
CA GLY A 73 21.03 -2.15 -5.78
C GLY A 73 21.02 -0.63 -5.98
N LEU A 74 19.90 0.03 -5.74
CA LEU A 74 19.74 1.47 -5.98
C LEU A 74 20.35 2.36 -4.89
N LEU A 75 21.00 1.77 -3.89
CA LEU A 75 21.74 2.52 -2.87
C LEU A 75 23.05 3.07 -3.43
N THR A 76 23.79 2.21 -4.13
CA THR A 76 25.11 2.56 -4.72
C THR A 76 25.07 2.65 -6.24
N GLY A 77 24.00 2.13 -6.86
CA GLY A 77 23.83 2.07 -8.30
C GLY A 77 23.35 3.38 -8.93
N SER A 78 23.20 3.34 -10.25
CA SER A 78 22.61 4.44 -11.02
C SER A 78 21.10 4.51 -10.82
N ARG A 79 20.51 5.70 -11.08
CA ARG A 79 19.07 5.87 -11.09
C ARG A 79 18.39 4.96 -12.12
N THR A 80 17.22 4.47 -11.78
CA THR A 80 16.34 3.70 -12.68
C THR A 80 15.00 4.42 -12.85
N LYS A 81 14.24 4.04 -13.86
CA LYS A 81 12.87 4.56 -14.04
C LYS A 81 11.99 4.19 -12.86
N SER A 82 11.19 5.15 -12.38
CA SER A 82 10.26 4.91 -11.28
C SER A 82 9.28 3.78 -11.59
N ALA A 83 8.87 3.61 -12.85
CA ALA A 83 8.01 2.51 -13.29
C ALA A 83 8.63 1.13 -13.01
N ASN A 84 9.96 0.96 -13.13
CA ASN A 84 10.63 -0.30 -12.82
C ASN A 84 10.58 -0.60 -11.31
N VAL A 85 10.78 0.42 -10.48
CA VAL A 85 10.67 0.28 -9.02
C VAL A 85 9.25 -0.09 -8.63
N VAL A 86 8.25 0.60 -9.17
CA VAL A 86 6.83 0.32 -8.92
C VAL A 86 6.49 -1.13 -9.29
N GLY A 87 6.85 -1.56 -10.51
CA GLY A 87 6.60 -2.93 -10.96
C GLY A 87 7.29 -3.99 -10.11
N SER A 88 8.51 -3.73 -9.64
CA SER A 88 9.23 -4.65 -8.75
C SER A 88 8.59 -4.70 -7.35
N THR A 89 8.11 -3.56 -6.84
CA THR A 89 7.47 -3.46 -5.53
C THR A 89 6.13 -4.22 -5.47
N MET A 90 5.42 -4.33 -6.59
CA MET A 90 4.16 -5.09 -6.66
C MET A 90 4.32 -6.56 -6.28
N LYS A 91 5.52 -7.13 -6.38
CA LYS A 91 5.81 -8.51 -5.92
C LYS A 91 5.74 -8.66 -4.40
N LEU A 92 5.97 -7.58 -3.66
CA LEU A 92 5.86 -7.56 -2.19
C LEU A 92 4.56 -6.89 -1.72
N ASN A 93 4.05 -5.95 -2.51
CA ASN A 93 2.86 -5.17 -2.18
C ASN A 93 1.83 -5.28 -3.31
N PRO A 94 0.83 -6.19 -3.23
CA PRO A 94 -0.13 -6.48 -4.29
C PRO A 94 -1.24 -5.41 -4.40
N HIS A 95 -0.90 -4.15 -4.17
CA HIS A 95 -1.79 -3.01 -4.38
C HIS A 95 -1.54 -2.36 -5.74
N GLY A 96 -2.45 -1.48 -6.16
CA GLY A 96 -2.35 -0.80 -7.45
C GLY A 96 -1.06 0.02 -7.59
N ASP A 97 -0.52 0.07 -8.78
CA ASP A 97 0.70 0.80 -9.16
C ASP A 97 0.65 2.28 -8.81
N ALA A 98 -0.52 2.91 -8.92
CA ALA A 98 -0.73 4.30 -8.55
C ALA A 98 -0.41 4.56 -7.06
N ALA A 99 -0.89 3.72 -6.15
CA ALA A 99 -0.65 3.86 -4.72
C ALA A 99 0.84 3.69 -4.36
N ILE A 100 1.52 2.75 -5.03
CA ILE A 100 2.96 2.53 -4.86
C ILE A 100 3.74 3.76 -5.36
N TYR A 101 3.35 4.30 -6.52
CA TYR A 101 4.01 5.48 -7.08
C TYR A 101 3.79 6.74 -6.24
N GLU A 102 2.58 6.95 -5.72
CA GLU A 102 2.30 8.05 -4.78
C GLU A 102 3.14 7.94 -3.51
N THR A 103 3.32 6.73 -2.99
CA THR A 103 4.23 6.47 -1.87
C THR A 103 5.68 6.83 -2.22
N LEU A 104 6.14 6.46 -3.40
CA LEU A 104 7.48 6.82 -3.90
C LEU A 104 7.65 8.33 -4.01
N VAL A 105 6.67 9.03 -4.56
CA VAL A 105 6.64 10.49 -4.66
C VAL A 105 6.72 11.12 -3.27
N ARG A 106 5.96 10.61 -2.29
CA ARG A 106 5.98 11.10 -0.91
C ARG A 106 7.36 10.93 -0.26
N LEU A 107 8.01 9.79 -0.46
CA LEU A 107 9.35 9.51 0.08
C LEU A 107 10.49 10.28 -0.61
N SER A 108 10.22 10.90 -1.77
CA SER A 108 11.18 11.74 -2.49
C SER A 108 11.12 13.22 -2.13
N ARG A 109 10.11 13.65 -1.37
CA ARG A 109 9.89 15.07 -1.03
C ARG A 109 10.38 15.38 0.35
N GLY A 110 11.52 16.07 0.45
CA GLY A 110 12.00 16.71 1.68
C GLY A 110 11.27 18.02 1.97
N ASN A 111 11.28 18.42 3.24
CA ASN A 111 10.65 19.66 3.76
C ASN A 111 9.11 19.73 3.56
N GLU A 112 8.46 18.62 3.29
CA GLU A 112 7.01 18.48 3.20
C GLU A 112 6.53 17.38 4.15
N ALA A 113 6.47 16.13 3.65
CA ALA A 113 6.12 14.96 4.46
C ALA A 113 7.32 14.40 5.24
N LEU A 114 8.54 14.78 4.87
CA LEU A 114 9.78 14.29 5.47
C LEU A 114 10.71 15.48 5.76
N LEU A 115 11.44 15.42 6.85
CA LEU A 115 12.55 16.35 7.13
C LEU A 115 13.71 16.11 6.16
N HIS A 116 13.96 14.83 5.82
CA HIS A 116 14.95 14.42 4.84
C HIS A 116 14.35 13.35 3.92
N PRO A 117 14.50 13.46 2.59
CA PRO A 117 13.97 12.46 1.67
C PRO A 117 14.78 11.17 1.74
N TYR A 118 14.10 10.03 1.63
CA TYR A 118 14.74 8.70 1.51
C TYR A 118 15.02 8.32 0.05
N VAL A 119 14.39 9.01 -0.87
CA VAL A 119 14.51 8.74 -2.30
C VAL A 119 15.08 9.96 -3.00
N ASP A 120 16.26 9.79 -3.62
CA ASP A 120 16.84 10.77 -4.51
C ASP A 120 16.19 10.65 -5.89
N SER A 121 15.48 11.69 -6.28
CA SER A 121 14.60 11.73 -7.44
C SER A 121 15.10 12.65 -8.54
N LYS A 122 14.85 12.27 -9.81
CA LYS A 122 15.11 13.10 -10.98
C LYS A 122 13.88 13.15 -11.88
N GLY A 123 13.46 14.34 -12.22
CA GLY A 123 12.26 14.62 -13.00
C GLY A 123 11.23 15.42 -12.21
N ASN A 124 10.01 15.51 -12.74
CA ASN A 124 8.94 16.24 -12.09
C ASN A 124 8.18 15.36 -11.08
N PHE A 125 8.45 15.55 -9.80
CA PHE A 125 7.73 14.91 -8.69
C PHE A 125 6.65 15.80 -8.09
N GLY A 126 6.32 16.91 -8.75
CA GLY A 126 5.30 17.85 -8.27
C GLY A 126 5.75 18.62 -7.04
N LYS A 127 4.80 19.39 -6.49
CA LYS A 127 4.97 20.14 -5.22
C LYS A 127 3.66 20.08 -4.44
N ALA A 128 3.72 19.84 -3.13
CA ALA A 128 2.54 19.68 -2.30
C ALA A 128 1.70 20.97 -2.22
N TYR A 129 2.34 22.13 -2.26
CA TYR A 129 1.69 23.43 -2.15
C TYR A 129 1.09 23.98 -3.44
N SER A 130 1.23 23.28 -4.56
CA SER A 130 0.69 23.73 -5.86
C SER A 130 -0.12 22.63 -6.54
N ARG A 131 -1.43 22.88 -6.71
CA ARG A 131 -2.32 21.98 -7.46
C ARG A 131 -1.95 21.85 -8.93
N ASP A 132 -1.35 22.89 -9.51
CA ASP A 132 -0.97 22.95 -10.92
C ASP A 132 0.35 22.20 -11.19
N MET A 133 1.09 21.84 -10.16
CA MET A 133 2.36 21.13 -10.25
C MET A 133 2.22 19.68 -9.79
N ALA A 134 1.32 18.94 -10.45
CA ALA A 134 1.21 17.50 -10.26
C ALA A 134 2.48 16.78 -10.70
N PHE A 135 2.77 15.64 -10.10
CA PHE A 135 3.91 14.82 -10.50
C PHE A 135 3.69 14.18 -11.88
N ALA A 136 4.78 13.99 -12.62
CA ALA A 136 4.75 13.32 -13.91
C ALA A 136 4.52 11.80 -13.74
N ALA A 137 4.07 11.12 -14.79
CA ALA A 137 3.90 9.66 -14.76
C ALA A 137 5.25 8.96 -14.50
N SER A 138 5.20 7.80 -13.85
CA SER A 138 6.36 7.01 -13.38
C SER A 138 7.35 6.64 -14.47
N ARG A 139 6.91 6.57 -15.73
CA ARG A 139 7.75 6.30 -16.91
C ARG A 139 8.71 7.46 -17.27
N TYR A 140 8.41 8.68 -16.81
CA TYR A 140 9.22 9.87 -17.12
C TYR A 140 10.17 10.24 -15.98
N THR A 141 10.02 9.69 -14.82
CA THR A 141 10.81 10.00 -13.64
C THR A 141 11.85 8.92 -13.35
N GLU A 142 12.93 9.29 -12.68
CA GLU A 142 14.02 8.39 -12.29
C GLU A 142 14.31 8.55 -10.81
N VAL A 143 14.67 7.43 -10.17
CA VAL A 143 14.90 7.37 -8.73
C VAL A 143 16.08 6.49 -8.37
N LYS A 144 16.67 6.76 -7.23
CA LYS A 144 17.57 5.89 -6.47
C LYS A 144 17.36 6.14 -4.98
N LEU A 145 17.95 5.32 -4.13
CA LEU A 145 17.95 5.57 -2.69
C LEU A 145 18.89 6.75 -2.37
N ASP A 146 18.50 7.57 -1.41
CA ASP A 146 19.36 8.58 -0.82
C ASP A 146 20.43 7.91 0.05
N PRO A 147 21.64 8.49 0.20
CA PRO A 147 22.70 7.95 1.04
C PRO A 147 22.30 7.68 2.50
N ILE A 148 21.35 8.42 3.07
CA ILE A 148 20.82 8.18 4.42
C ILE A 148 20.25 6.77 4.57
N CYS A 149 19.77 6.16 3.48
CA CYS A 149 19.24 4.81 3.49
C CYS A 149 20.31 3.74 3.79
N GLN A 150 21.59 4.09 3.76
CA GLN A 150 22.63 3.20 4.24
C GLN A 150 22.42 2.85 5.73
N GLU A 151 21.97 3.81 6.51
CA GLU A 151 21.67 3.62 7.92
C GLU A 151 20.37 2.86 8.18
N LEU A 152 19.46 2.80 7.19
CA LEU A 152 18.23 2.01 7.27
C LEU A 152 18.49 0.51 7.07
N PHE A 153 19.46 0.18 6.21
CA PHE A 153 19.75 -1.19 5.79
C PHE A 153 21.04 -1.72 6.38
N ARG A 154 21.63 -0.99 7.33
CA ARG A 154 22.87 -1.41 7.98
C ARG A 154 22.67 -2.76 8.64
N ASP A 155 23.56 -3.71 8.31
CA ASP A 155 23.56 -5.07 8.85
C ASP A 155 22.27 -5.89 8.61
N ILE A 156 21.41 -5.50 7.65
CA ILE A 156 20.17 -6.23 7.34
C ILE A 156 20.42 -7.69 6.89
N ASP A 157 21.57 -7.94 6.28
CA ASP A 157 21.97 -9.28 5.82
C ASP A 157 22.69 -10.09 6.94
N SER A 158 22.81 -9.54 8.16
CA SER A 158 23.53 -10.13 9.31
C SER A 158 22.59 -10.69 10.38
N ASP A 159 21.39 -11.13 9.99
CA ASP A 159 20.37 -11.72 10.88
C ASP A 159 19.93 -10.79 12.02
N THR A 160 19.88 -9.50 11.74
CA THR A 160 19.50 -8.46 12.71
C THR A 160 18.00 -8.25 12.82
N VAL A 161 17.24 -8.72 11.84
CA VAL A 161 15.78 -8.58 11.77
C VAL A 161 15.13 -9.85 11.23
N ASP A 162 13.89 -10.10 11.66
CA ASP A 162 13.10 -11.23 11.16
C ASP A 162 12.63 -10.99 9.74
N PHE A 163 12.63 -12.06 8.94
CA PHE A 163 12.06 -12.08 7.60
C PHE A 163 10.80 -12.93 7.58
N VAL A 164 9.75 -12.39 6.99
CA VAL A 164 8.47 -13.05 6.80
C VAL A 164 8.22 -13.31 5.31
N ASP A 165 7.40 -14.31 5.00
CA ASP A 165 7.00 -14.56 3.63
C ASP A 165 6.06 -13.45 3.14
N ASN A 166 6.21 -13.08 1.86
CA ASN A 166 5.29 -12.15 1.22
C ASN A 166 3.90 -12.79 1.01
N TYR A 167 2.96 -12.04 0.45
CA TYR A 167 1.55 -12.45 0.30
C TYR A 167 1.34 -13.75 -0.51
N ASP A 168 2.26 -14.15 -1.36
CA ASP A 168 2.19 -15.37 -2.20
C ASP A 168 3.25 -16.42 -1.84
N ASN A 169 3.99 -16.24 -0.76
CA ASN A 169 5.06 -17.09 -0.25
C ASN A 169 6.19 -17.36 -1.27
N THR A 170 6.37 -16.48 -2.25
CA THR A 170 7.44 -16.62 -3.27
C THR A 170 8.71 -15.89 -2.89
N MET A 171 8.61 -14.89 -2.02
CA MET A 171 9.72 -14.02 -1.60
C MET A 171 9.66 -13.76 -0.10
N LYS A 172 10.79 -13.36 0.47
CA LYS A 172 10.86 -12.91 1.86
C LYS A 172 11.01 -11.40 1.93
N GLU A 173 10.36 -10.80 2.91
CA GLU A 173 10.44 -9.38 3.21
C GLU A 173 10.78 -9.18 4.69
N PRO A 174 11.53 -8.11 5.05
CA PRO A 174 11.84 -7.84 6.45
C PRO A 174 10.60 -7.39 7.20
N ALA A 175 10.39 -7.94 8.39
CA ALA A 175 9.32 -7.50 9.28
C ALA A 175 9.53 -6.05 9.73
N LEU A 176 10.79 -5.69 10.01
CA LEU A 176 11.24 -4.34 10.39
C LEU A 176 12.56 -4.02 9.67
N LEU A 177 12.95 -2.74 9.62
CA LEU A 177 14.28 -2.34 9.15
C LEU A 177 15.22 -2.15 10.33
N PRO A 178 16.52 -2.56 10.22
CA PRO A 178 17.52 -2.42 11.28
C PRO A 178 18.07 -0.99 11.33
N THR A 179 17.20 -0.02 11.47
CA THR A 179 17.54 1.40 11.43
C THR A 179 18.39 1.82 12.63
N THR A 180 19.40 2.67 12.41
CA THR A 180 20.29 3.18 13.45
C THR A 180 19.81 4.48 14.06
N PHE A 181 18.74 5.08 13.55
CA PHE A 181 18.17 6.32 14.06
C PHE A 181 16.61 6.29 14.06
N PRO A 182 15.96 7.14 14.85
CA PRO A 182 14.50 7.14 14.98
C PRO A 182 13.82 7.79 13.77
N ASN A 183 13.48 6.99 12.75
CA ASN A 183 12.84 7.49 11.54
C ASN A 183 11.49 8.18 11.76
N ILE A 184 10.80 7.88 12.84
CA ILE A 184 9.55 8.55 13.19
C ILE A 184 9.73 10.06 13.38
N LEU A 185 10.94 10.50 13.75
CA LEU A 185 11.27 11.93 13.86
C LEU A 185 11.61 12.56 12.51
N VAL A 186 11.99 11.76 11.52
CA VAL A 186 12.29 12.23 10.16
C VAL A 186 11.01 12.32 9.33
N SER A 187 10.07 11.43 9.57
CA SER A 187 8.76 11.45 8.92
C SER A 187 7.81 12.34 9.71
N ALA A 188 7.30 13.40 9.07
CA ALA A 188 6.21 14.20 9.60
C ALA A 188 4.87 13.44 9.43
N ASN A 189 4.66 12.43 10.23
CA ASN A 189 3.39 11.67 10.28
C ASN A 189 2.49 12.19 11.39
#